data_70eee146904170c1fdf5e6ff0d2d9db7
#
_entry.id   70eee146904170c1fdf5e6ff0d2d9db7
#
_cell.length_a   1.000
_cell.length_b   1.000
_cell.length_c   1.000
_cell.angle_alpha   90.00
_cell.angle_beta   90.00
_cell.angle_gamma   90.00
#
_symmetry.space_group_name_H-M   'P 1'
#
loop_
_entity.id
_entity.type
_entity.pdbx_description
1 polymer ?
#
loop_
_entity_poly.entity_id
_entity_poly.type
_entity_poly.pdbx_seq_one_letter_code
_entity_poly.pdbx_strand_id
1 'polypeptide(L)'
;VGSIDTFNRLANLFFTRRIGLSDTGETVPIIGGARLTGKVGRNNIALMDVQTGGALQESGENFLVARYSRNILTRSKVGALFINKAETEGTHYNRTYAVDMTLAPLASFTVTGFLAKTETPSISTGDMARYLNATWVSQSWQIFGEFADFQDNFNPEVGFLPRRGIRTTKLHLEWNPRPDRWGLRVLSPMYNILYTTD
;
A
#
# COMPACT_ATOMS: atom_id res chain seq x y z
N VAL A 1 -7.11 10.74 -6.59
CA VAL A 1 -6.94 9.30 -6.44
C VAL A 1 -6.73 9.08 -4.96
N GLY A 2 -7.68 8.42 -4.28
CA GLY A 2 -7.54 8.16 -2.86
C GLY A 2 -6.26 7.36 -2.65
N SER A 3 -5.38 7.86 -1.79
CA SER A 3 -4.21 7.10 -1.39
C SER A 3 -4.67 5.75 -0.83
N ILE A 4 -3.88 4.72 -1.08
CA ILE A 4 -3.98 3.49 -0.30
C ILE A 4 -3.32 3.83 1.04
N ASP A 5 -3.95 4.71 1.82
CA ASP A 5 -3.40 5.29 3.06
C ASP A 5 -3.13 4.25 4.15
N THR A 6 -3.54 3.03 3.92
CA THR A 6 -3.44 1.94 4.90
C THR A 6 -2.00 1.42 5.06
N PHE A 7 -1.08 1.77 4.14
CA PHE A 7 0.26 1.18 4.06
C PHE A 7 1.39 2.19 4.30
N ASN A 8 1.04 3.33 4.82
CA ASN A 8 1.83 4.56 4.89
C ASN A 8 3.23 4.46 5.51
N ARG A 9 3.57 3.36 6.18
CA ARG A 9 4.89 3.17 6.79
C ARG A 9 5.77 2.12 6.10
N LEU A 10 5.16 1.12 5.46
CA LEU A 10 5.88 -0.02 4.88
C LEU A 10 5.95 0.03 3.36
N ALA A 11 4.89 0.45 2.69
CA ALA A 11 4.83 0.59 1.23
C ALA A 11 3.72 1.54 0.81
N ASN A 12 3.98 2.34 -0.18
CA ASN A 12 2.97 3.11 -0.90
C ASN A 12 3.04 2.71 -2.38
N LEU A 13 2.02 1.99 -2.86
CA LEU A 13 2.01 1.49 -4.23
C LEU A 13 1.81 2.58 -5.28
N PHE A 14 1.25 3.73 -4.89
CA PHE A 14 1.05 4.88 -5.76
C PHE A 14 1.38 6.17 -5.04
N PHE A 15 2.38 6.87 -5.54
CA PHE A 15 2.87 8.12 -4.98
C PHE A 15 2.99 9.19 -6.07
N THR A 16 2.03 10.10 -6.13
CA THR A 16 1.92 11.10 -7.20
C THR A 16 3.15 11.97 -7.42
N ARG A 17 3.97 12.18 -6.38
CA ARG A 17 5.20 12.98 -6.48
C ARG A 17 6.32 12.29 -7.28
N ARG A 18 6.13 11.02 -7.64
CA ARG A 18 7.04 10.33 -8.58
C ARG A 18 6.78 10.75 -10.02
N ILE A 19 5.58 11.20 -10.36
CA ILE A 19 5.22 11.65 -11.70
C ILE A 19 5.85 13.03 -11.92
N GLY A 20 6.60 13.17 -13.02
CA GLY A 20 7.37 14.39 -13.34
C GLY A 20 8.73 14.48 -12.65
N LEU A 21 9.24 13.34 -12.18
CA LEU A 21 10.63 13.18 -11.71
C LEU A 21 11.30 12.04 -12.49
N SER A 22 12.54 12.27 -12.93
CA SER A 22 13.41 11.23 -13.47
C SER A 22 13.84 10.23 -12.38
N ASP A 23 14.49 9.15 -12.77
CA ASP A 23 15.08 8.19 -11.83
C ASP A 23 16.19 8.82 -10.97
N THR A 24 16.85 9.87 -11.47
CA THR A 24 17.86 10.67 -10.75
C THR A 24 17.25 11.76 -9.86
N GLY A 25 15.93 11.95 -9.91
CA GLY A 25 15.20 12.95 -9.12
C GLY A 25 15.16 14.36 -9.75
N GLU A 26 15.57 14.50 -11.01
CA GLU A 26 15.44 15.73 -11.76
C GLU A 26 13.99 15.95 -12.22
N THR A 27 13.60 17.21 -12.40
CA THR A 27 12.24 17.53 -12.83
C THR A 27 12.05 17.26 -14.32
N VAL A 28 11.01 16.51 -14.66
CA VAL A 28 10.58 16.21 -16.02
C VAL A 28 9.28 16.97 -16.31
N PRO A 29 9.18 17.70 -17.45
CA PRO A 29 7.99 18.47 -17.76
C PRO A 29 6.77 17.56 -17.98
N ILE A 30 5.65 17.92 -17.36
CA ILE A 30 4.36 17.29 -17.63
C ILE A 30 3.74 17.95 -18.85
N ILE A 31 3.50 17.17 -19.92
CA ILE A 31 2.86 17.66 -21.15
C ILE A 31 1.37 17.87 -20.93
N GLY A 32 0.73 16.94 -20.24
CA GLY A 32 -0.69 16.99 -19.95
C GLY A 32 -1.18 15.77 -19.20
N GLY A 33 -2.40 15.80 -18.77
CA GLY A 33 -3.04 14.66 -18.10
C GLY A 33 -4.50 14.90 -17.80
N ALA A 34 -5.20 13.82 -17.51
CA ALA A 34 -6.60 13.84 -17.13
C ALA A 34 -6.82 12.96 -15.89
N ARG A 35 -7.79 13.37 -15.07
CA ARG A 35 -8.20 12.61 -13.91
C ARG A 35 -9.72 12.56 -13.82
N LEU A 36 -10.25 11.35 -13.64
CA LEU A 36 -11.64 11.11 -13.35
C LEU A 36 -11.77 10.42 -12.00
N THR A 37 -12.63 10.94 -11.13
CA THR A 37 -12.97 10.28 -9.86
C THR A 37 -14.46 10.33 -9.66
N GLY A 38 -15.04 9.23 -9.20
CA GLY A 38 -16.47 9.14 -8.98
C GLY A 38 -16.85 8.11 -7.92
N LYS A 39 -18.05 8.32 -7.37
CA LYS A 39 -18.70 7.37 -6.47
C LYS A 39 -20.10 7.08 -6.98
N VAL A 40 -20.40 5.80 -7.20
CA VAL A 40 -21.72 5.33 -7.61
C VAL A 40 -22.19 4.25 -6.63
N GLY A 41 -23.13 4.61 -5.77
CA GLY A 41 -23.58 3.74 -4.69
C GLY A 41 -22.45 3.36 -3.74
N ARG A 42 -22.12 2.06 -3.70
CA ARG A 42 -21.03 1.51 -2.87
C ARG A 42 -19.69 1.43 -3.60
N ASN A 43 -19.64 1.82 -4.86
CA ASN A 43 -18.46 1.71 -5.70
C ASN A 43 -17.76 3.06 -5.80
N ASN A 44 -16.42 3.06 -5.70
CA ASN A 44 -15.58 4.22 -5.95
C ASN A 44 -14.64 3.86 -7.11
N ILE A 45 -14.51 4.78 -8.05
CA ILE A 45 -13.67 4.64 -9.23
C ILE A 45 -12.76 5.85 -9.30
N ALA A 46 -11.49 5.61 -9.62
CA ALA A 46 -10.56 6.68 -9.96
C ALA A 46 -9.69 6.22 -11.14
N LEU A 47 -9.58 7.09 -12.12
CA LEU A 47 -8.73 6.93 -13.29
C LEU A 47 -7.85 8.17 -13.38
N MET A 48 -6.60 8.00 -13.76
CA MET A 48 -5.68 9.09 -14.05
C MET A 48 -4.77 8.65 -15.19
N ASP A 49 -4.57 9.53 -16.13
CA ASP A 49 -3.59 9.40 -17.19
C ASP A 49 -2.76 10.68 -17.24
N VAL A 50 -1.43 10.54 -17.27
CA VAL A 50 -0.49 11.66 -17.32
C VAL A 50 0.63 11.33 -18.29
N GLN A 51 0.91 12.28 -19.18
CA GLN A 51 2.02 12.20 -20.11
C GLN A 51 3.11 13.19 -19.70
N THR A 52 4.34 12.72 -19.57
CA THR A 52 5.53 13.57 -19.39
C THR A 52 6.30 13.72 -20.71
N GLY A 53 7.03 14.79 -20.84
CA GLY A 53 8.04 14.97 -21.89
C GLY A 53 9.32 14.21 -21.55
N GLY A 54 10.23 14.14 -22.52
CA GLY A 54 11.58 13.68 -22.26
C GLY A 54 12.44 14.73 -21.56
N ALA A 55 13.47 14.31 -20.85
CA ALA A 55 14.49 15.17 -20.27
C ALA A 55 15.88 14.66 -20.63
N LEU A 56 16.74 15.54 -21.15
CA LEU A 56 18.13 15.27 -21.52
C LEU A 56 18.31 14.04 -22.46
N GLN A 57 18.35 12.84 -21.95
CA GLN A 57 18.52 11.57 -22.68
C GLN A 57 17.43 10.54 -22.38
N GLU A 58 16.42 10.93 -21.58
CA GLU A 58 15.30 10.05 -21.22
C GLU A 58 14.09 10.37 -22.12
N SER A 59 13.43 9.33 -22.62
CA SER A 59 12.17 9.46 -23.35
C SER A 59 11.05 9.90 -22.42
N GLY A 60 10.00 10.54 -22.99
CA GLY A 60 8.80 10.82 -22.20
C GLY A 60 8.13 9.54 -21.70
N GLU A 61 7.38 9.64 -20.64
CA GLU A 61 6.70 8.52 -20.02
C GLU A 61 5.17 8.75 -19.93
N ASN A 62 4.42 7.69 -20.10
CA ASN A 62 2.99 7.66 -19.84
C ASN A 62 2.69 6.95 -18.51
N PHE A 63 1.85 7.57 -17.71
CA PHE A 63 1.40 7.05 -16.40
C PHE A 63 -0.11 6.87 -16.42
N LEU A 64 -0.57 5.62 -16.48
CA LEU A 64 -1.97 5.27 -16.34
C LEU A 64 -2.22 4.64 -14.96
N VAL A 65 -3.17 5.18 -14.21
CA VAL A 65 -3.57 4.65 -12.90
C VAL A 65 -5.08 4.41 -12.89
N ALA A 66 -5.47 3.19 -12.59
CA ALA A 66 -6.86 2.79 -12.41
C ALA A 66 -7.06 2.21 -11.01
N ARG A 67 -8.03 2.75 -10.28
CA ARG A 67 -8.40 2.31 -8.94
C ARG A 67 -9.90 2.04 -8.88
N TYR A 68 -10.25 0.87 -8.40
CA TYR A 68 -11.61 0.52 -8.05
C TYR A 68 -11.68 0.10 -6.60
N SER A 69 -12.70 0.52 -5.87
CA SER A 69 -13.00 -0.03 -4.55
C SER A 69 -14.50 -0.07 -4.30
N ARG A 70 -14.94 -1.07 -3.53
CA ARG A 70 -16.32 -1.28 -3.16
C ARG A 70 -16.46 -1.44 -1.64
N ASN A 71 -17.38 -0.68 -1.07
CA ASN A 71 -17.82 -0.88 0.30
C ASN A 71 -18.75 -2.09 0.35
N ILE A 72 -18.31 -3.17 1.03
CA ILE A 72 -19.04 -4.43 1.11
C ILE A 72 -19.92 -4.53 2.36
N LEU A 73 -19.47 -3.96 3.46
CA LEU A 73 -20.19 -3.83 4.73
C LEU A 73 -20.12 -2.37 5.20
N THR A 74 -20.69 -2.08 6.39
CA THR A 74 -20.72 -0.73 6.95
C THR A 74 -19.31 -0.12 7.12
N ARG A 75 -18.32 -0.95 7.50
CA ARG A 75 -16.94 -0.54 7.76
C ARG A 75 -15.91 -1.32 6.96
N SER A 76 -16.35 -2.06 5.95
CA SER A 76 -15.46 -2.94 5.19
C SER A 76 -15.44 -2.55 3.73
N LYS A 77 -14.27 -2.64 3.12
CA LYS A 77 -14.05 -2.36 1.69
C LYS A 77 -13.07 -3.36 1.10
N VAL A 78 -13.23 -3.61 -0.18
CA VAL A 78 -12.27 -4.32 -1.03
C VAL A 78 -11.94 -3.45 -2.22
N GLY A 79 -10.77 -3.64 -2.80
CA GLY A 79 -10.35 -2.84 -3.93
C GLY A 79 -9.32 -3.52 -4.80
N ALA A 80 -9.13 -2.93 -5.98
CA ALA A 80 -8.11 -3.29 -6.94
C ALA A 80 -7.44 -2.03 -7.48
N LEU A 81 -6.14 -2.11 -7.73
CA LEU A 81 -5.31 -1.05 -8.28
C LEU A 81 -4.53 -1.61 -9.47
N PHE A 82 -4.52 -0.85 -10.54
CA PHE A 82 -3.64 -1.05 -11.69
C PHE A 82 -2.88 0.23 -11.96
N ILE A 83 -1.57 0.12 -12.14
CA ILE A 83 -0.69 1.21 -12.55
C ILE A 83 0.13 0.71 -13.73
N ASN A 84 0.27 1.55 -14.75
CA ASN A 84 1.18 1.34 -15.84
C ASN A 84 2.05 2.59 -15.99
N LYS A 85 3.35 2.44 -15.92
CA LYS A 85 4.36 3.40 -16.33
C LYS A 85 5.01 2.82 -17.58
N ALA A 86 5.08 3.57 -18.65
CA ALA A 86 5.70 3.10 -19.89
C ALA A 86 6.40 4.26 -20.60
N GLU A 87 7.58 3.99 -21.14
CA GLU A 87 8.27 4.91 -22.03
C GLU A 87 7.46 5.15 -23.31
N THR A 88 7.47 6.39 -23.81
CA THR A 88 6.77 6.75 -25.05
C THR A 88 7.50 6.25 -26.28
N GLU A 89 8.84 6.29 -26.26
CA GLU A 89 9.73 5.91 -27.37
C GLU A 89 10.74 4.83 -26.93
N GLY A 90 10.30 3.88 -26.11
CA GLY A 90 11.16 2.81 -25.59
C GLY A 90 10.43 1.51 -25.39
N THR A 91 11.11 0.56 -24.80
CA THR A 91 10.55 -0.76 -24.46
C THR A 91 10.40 -0.98 -22.98
N HIS A 92 10.85 -0.02 -22.17
CA HIS A 92 10.71 -0.12 -20.72
C HIS A 92 9.28 0.16 -20.28
N TYR A 93 8.79 -0.69 -19.42
CA TYR A 93 7.53 -0.49 -18.72
C TYR A 93 7.61 -1.06 -17.29
N ASN A 94 6.83 -0.49 -16.39
CA ASN A 94 6.57 -1.05 -15.08
C ASN A 94 5.07 -1.05 -14.81
N ARG A 95 4.51 -2.22 -14.59
CA ARG A 95 3.10 -2.42 -14.26
C ARG A 95 2.96 -2.90 -12.84
N THR A 96 2.07 -2.29 -12.09
CA THR A 96 1.73 -2.72 -10.73
C THR A 96 0.28 -3.13 -10.68
N TYR A 97 0.03 -4.36 -10.24
CA TYR A 97 -1.28 -4.91 -9.98
C TYR A 97 -1.42 -5.11 -8.48
N ALA A 98 -2.54 -4.69 -7.92
CA ALA A 98 -2.79 -4.94 -6.50
C ALA A 98 -4.28 -5.17 -6.24
N VAL A 99 -4.54 -6.01 -5.25
CA VAL A 99 -5.84 -6.15 -4.61
C VAL A 99 -5.68 -5.87 -3.12
N ASP A 100 -6.65 -5.20 -2.52
CA ASP A 100 -6.60 -4.83 -1.13
C ASP A 100 -7.96 -4.99 -0.44
N MET A 101 -7.90 -5.13 0.87
CA MET A 101 -9.08 -5.22 1.70
C MET A 101 -8.89 -4.47 3.02
N THR A 102 -9.98 -3.96 3.53
CA THR A 102 -10.15 -3.57 4.93
C THR A 102 -11.46 -4.21 5.40
N LEU A 103 -11.38 -5.12 6.35
CA LEU A 103 -12.52 -5.81 6.92
C LEU A 103 -12.65 -5.41 8.39
N ALA A 104 -13.77 -4.83 8.75
CA ALA A 104 -14.11 -4.46 10.13
C ALA A 104 -15.51 -5.00 10.48
N PRO A 105 -15.66 -6.32 10.64
CA PRO A 105 -16.96 -6.94 10.94
C PRO A 105 -17.49 -6.51 12.30
N LEU A 106 -16.61 -6.18 13.24
CA LEU A 106 -16.92 -5.67 14.56
C LEU A 106 -16.24 -4.29 14.77
N ALA A 107 -16.76 -3.49 15.68
CA ALA A 107 -16.14 -2.20 16.03
C ALA A 107 -14.73 -2.37 16.65
N SER A 108 -14.51 -3.51 17.31
CA SER A 108 -13.28 -3.88 18.00
C SER A 108 -12.29 -4.66 17.16
N PHE A 109 -12.66 -5.11 15.96
CA PHE A 109 -11.80 -5.97 15.14
C PHE A 109 -11.69 -5.46 13.72
N THR A 110 -10.46 -5.27 13.27
CA THR A 110 -10.14 -4.83 11.91
C THR A 110 -9.03 -5.69 11.33
N VAL A 111 -9.21 -6.12 10.09
CA VAL A 111 -8.18 -6.77 9.28
C VAL A 111 -7.95 -5.91 8.04
N THR A 112 -6.70 -5.62 7.76
CA THR A 112 -6.28 -4.88 6.56
C THR A 112 -5.21 -5.68 5.84
N GLY A 113 -5.28 -5.74 4.52
CA GLY A 113 -4.25 -6.45 3.77
C GLY A 113 -4.23 -6.08 2.32
N PHE A 114 -3.14 -6.43 1.65
CA PHE A 114 -3.02 -6.39 0.20
C PHE A 114 -2.11 -7.49 -0.33
N LEU A 115 -2.33 -7.81 -1.59
CA LEU A 115 -1.43 -8.56 -2.44
C LEU A 115 -1.11 -7.68 -3.64
N ALA A 116 0.17 -7.58 -3.99
CA ALA A 116 0.61 -6.82 -5.13
C ALA A 116 1.67 -7.58 -5.92
N LYS A 117 1.74 -7.28 -7.22
CA LYS A 117 2.75 -7.79 -8.14
C LYS A 117 3.21 -6.64 -9.03
N THR A 118 4.51 -6.58 -9.28
CA THR A 118 5.09 -5.70 -10.31
C THR A 118 5.54 -6.52 -11.51
N GLU A 119 5.40 -5.97 -12.70
CA GLU A 119 5.85 -6.55 -13.95
C GLU A 119 6.78 -5.55 -14.64
N THR A 120 8.01 -5.97 -14.89
CA THR A 120 9.05 -5.17 -15.57
C THR A 120 9.76 -6.06 -16.58
N PRO A 121 10.20 -5.56 -17.73
CA PRO A 121 10.95 -6.37 -18.69
C PRO A 121 12.13 -7.11 -18.04
N SER A 122 12.33 -8.36 -18.44
CA SER A 122 13.40 -9.24 -17.97
C SER A 122 13.32 -9.70 -16.50
N ILE A 123 12.29 -9.33 -15.76
CA ILE A 123 12.04 -9.79 -14.38
C ILE A 123 10.82 -10.70 -14.38
N SER A 124 10.98 -11.95 -13.95
CA SER A 124 9.90 -12.96 -13.98
C SER A 124 9.60 -13.60 -12.61
N THR A 125 10.42 -13.33 -11.61
CA THR A 125 10.29 -13.96 -10.27
C THR A 125 10.65 -12.96 -9.17
N GLY A 126 10.16 -13.20 -7.95
CA GLY A 126 10.50 -12.36 -6.81
C GLY A 126 9.85 -10.96 -6.85
N ASP A 127 8.77 -10.81 -7.57
CA ASP A 127 8.12 -9.55 -7.93
C ASP A 127 6.80 -9.29 -7.17
N MET A 128 6.58 -10.01 -6.07
CA MET A 128 5.36 -9.91 -5.27
C MET A 128 5.58 -9.19 -3.94
N ALA A 129 4.50 -8.56 -3.48
CA ALA A 129 4.38 -8.04 -2.12
C ALA A 129 3.11 -8.54 -1.46
N ARG A 130 3.19 -8.85 -0.17
CA ARG A 130 2.10 -9.33 0.65
C ARG A 130 2.10 -8.59 1.97
N TYR A 131 0.94 -8.16 2.38
CA TYR A 131 0.75 -7.48 3.65
C TYR A 131 -0.54 -7.91 4.31
N LEU A 132 -0.51 -8.20 5.59
CA LEU A 132 -1.66 -8.47 6.40
C LEU A 132 -1.46 -7.86 7.79
N ASN A 133 -2.46 -7.14 8.25
CA ASN A 133 -2.55 -6.62 9.60
C ASN A 133 -3.89 -7.00 10.20
N ALA A 134 -3.88 -7.45 11.44
CA ALA A 134 -5.09 -7.69 12.23
C ALA A 134 -4.98 -6.94 13.56
N THR A 135 -6.01 -6.20 13.91
CA THR A 135 -6.07 -5.42 15.14
C THR A 135 -7.36 -5.76 15.88
N TRP A 136 -7.24 -6.13 17.13
CA TRP A 136 -8.37 -6.29 18.04
C TRP A 136 -8.17 -5.40 19.27
N VAL A 137 -9.15 -4.55 19.53
CA VAL A 137 -9.13 -3.63 20.67
C VAL A 137 -10.41 -3.83 21.47
N SER A 138 -10.26 -4.19 22.73
CA SER A 138 -11.35 -4.28 23.70
C SER A 138 -11.04 -3.42 24.94
N GLN A 139 -11.92 -3.44 25.93
CA GLN A 139 -11.71 -2.70 27.16
C GLN A 139 -10.46 -3.16 27.94
N SER A 140 -10.13 -4.44 27.86
CA SER A 140 -9.03 -5.03 28.62
C SER A 140 -7.89 -5.57 27.78
N TRP A 141 -8.04 -5.63 26.45
CA TRP A 141 -7.04 -6.21 25.56
C TRP A 141 -6.82 -5.34 24.34
N GLN A 142 -5.55 -5.19 23.97
CA GLN A 142 -5.13 -4.72 22.66
C GLN A 142 -4.23 -5.77 22.04
N ILE A 143 -4.62 -6.27 20.89
CA ILE A 143 -3.89 -7.28 20.13
C ILE A 143 -3.66 -6.74 18.73
N PHE A 144 -2.41 -6.73 18.30
CA PHE A 144 -1.99 -6.30 16.99
C PHE A 144 -1.08 -7.35 16.39
N GLY A 145 -1.42 -7.85 15.22
CA GLY A 145 -0.60 -8.75 14.43
C GLY A 145 -0.32 -8.15 13.06
N GLU A 146 0.92 -8.19 12.59
CA GLU A 146 1.33 -7.71 11.28
C GLU A 146 2.27 -8.71 10.60
N PHE A 147 2.00 -8.99 9.34
CA PHE A 147 2.88 -9.72 8.44
C PHE A 147 3.11 -8.90 7.19
N ALA A 148 4.36 -8.74 6.81
CA ALA A 148 4.77 -8.08 5.57
C ALA A 148 5.86 -8.92 4.90
N ASP A 149 5.73 -9.15 3.59
CA ASP A 149 6.68 -9.86 2.75
C ASP A 149 6.82 -9.08 1.44
N PHE A 150 7.97 -8.45 1.26
CA PHE A 150 8.33 -7.68 0.07
C PHE A 150 9.50 -8.39 -0.60
N GLN A 151 9.24 -9.06 -1.72
CA GLN A 151 10.26 -9.81 -2.44
C GLN A 151 11.30 -8.89 -3.09
N ASP A 152 12.48 -9.42 -3.40
CA ASP A 152 13.65 -8.67 -3.87
C ASP A 152 13.39 -7.83 -5.13
N ASN A 153 12.64 -8.40 -6.08
CA ASN A 153 12.35 -7.77 -7.36
C ASN A 153 11.03 -7.00 -7.37
N PHE A 154 10.30 -6.95 -6.25
CA PHE A 154 9.10 -6.13 -6.15
C PHE A 154 9.47 -4.64 -6.19
N ASN A 155 9.11 -3.96 -7.27
CA ASN A 155 9.47 -2.56 -7.52
C ASN A 155 8.31 -1.76 -8.13
N PRO A 156 7.43 -1.15 -7.34
CA PRO A 156 6.43 -0.23 -7.85
C PRO A 156 7.08 1.13 -8.17
N GLU A 157 7.50 1.36 -9.43
CA GLU A 157 8.24 2.57 -9.82
C GLU A 157 7.46 3.86 -9.61
N VAL A 158 6.13 3.82 -9.71
CA VAL A 158 5.25 4.96 -9.40
C VAL A 158 4.88 5.02 -7.91
N GLY A 159 5.41 4.09 -7.12
CA GLY A 159 5.21 3.98 -5.70
C GLY A 159 6.41 4.45 -4.87
N PHE A 160 6.35 4.13 -3.60
CA PHE A 160 7.45 4.29 -2.67
C PHE A 160 7.55 3.06 -1.78
N LEU A 161 8.68 2.39 -1.83
CA LEU A 161 9.01 1.22 -1.03
C LEU A 161 10.35 1.45 -0.34
N PRO A 162 10.38 1.63 0.98
CA PRO A 162 11.62 1.92 1.72
C PRO A 162 12.64 0.78 1.66
N ARG A 163 12.19 -0.47 1.64
CA ARG A 163 13.06 -1.65 1.65
C ARG A 163 12.42 -2.82 0.92
N ARG A 164 13.20 -3.53 0.13
CA ARG A 164 12.86 -4.77 -0.59
C ARG A 164 13.59 -5.95 0.04
N GLY A 165 13.22 -7.18 -0.35
CA GLY A 165 13.87 -8.39 0.13
C GLY A 165 13.70 -8.60 1.63
N ILE A 166 12.55 -8.22 2.20
CA ILE A 166 12.32 -8.39 3.64
C ILE A 166 11.00 -9.09 3.92
N ARG A 167 11.05 -9.94 4.93
CA ARG A 167 9.86 -10.50 5.56
C ARG A 167 9.84 -10.10 7.03
N THR A 168 8.75 -9.50 7.45
CA THR A 168 8.59 -9.02 8.84
C THR A 168 7.31 -9.55 9.43
N THR A 169 7.41 -10.07 10.64
CA THR A 169 6.26 -10.47 11.47
C THR A 169 6.32 -9.71 12.78
N LYS A 170 5.21 -9.04 13.14
CA LYS A 170 5.06 -8.35 14.41
C LYS A 170 3.86 -8.89 15.15
N LEU A 171 4.00 -9.01 16.46
CA LEU A 171 2.91 -9.29 17.38
C LEU A 171 3.04 -8.35 18.57
N HIS A 172 1.94 -7.70 18.90
CA HIS A 172 1.80 -6.90 20.10
C HIS A 172 0.58 -7.39 20.87
N LEU A 173 0.79 -7.73 22.13
CA LEU A 173 -0.24 -8.13 23.07
C LEU A 173 -0.16 -7.18 24.27
N GLU A 174 -1.24 -6.54 24.61
CA GLU A 174 -1.36 -5.69 25.78
C GLU A 174 -2.63 -6.06 26.53
N TRP A 175 -2.47 -6.29 27.82
CA TRP A 175 -3.58 -6.60 28.73
C TRP A 175 -3.72 -5.50 29.77
N ASN A 176 -4.86 -4.86 29.82
CA ASN A 176 -5.17 -3.72 30.69
C ASN A 176 -6.23 -4.10 31.76
N PRO A 177 -5.90 -4.97 32.73
CA PRO A 177 -6.80 -5.23 33.84
C PRO A 177 -6.96 -3.98 34.70
N ARG A 178 -8.13 -3.83 35.30
CA ARG A 178 -8.43 -2.78 36.29
C ARG A 178 -8.65 -3.44 37.64
N PRO A 179 -7.60 -3.79 38.37
CA PRO A 179 -7.75 -4.37 39.70
C PRO A 179 -8.19 -3.27 40.66
N ASP A 180 -9.37 -3.42 41.28
CA ASP A 180 -9.84 -2.52 42.35
C ASP A 180 -9.13 -2.77 43.69
N ARG A 181 -8.01 -3.49 43.65
CA ARG A 181 -7.20 -3.88 44.80
C ARG A 181 -5.82 -3.22 44.73
N TRP A 182 -5.18 -3.04 45.87
CA TRP A 182 -3.82 -2.48 46.04
C TRP A 182 -3.65 -1.02 45.57
N GLY A 183 -4.71 -0.24 45.42
CA GLY A 183 -4.61 1.16 44.97
C GLY A 183 -4.19 1.35 43.52
N LEU A 184 -4.11 0.28 42.75
CA LEU A 184 -3.77 0.32 41.31
C LEU A 184 -5.02 0.54 40.48
N ARG A 185 -5.04 1.59 39.67
CA ARG A 185 -6.16 1.85 38.75
C ARG A 185 -6.06 1.05 37.45
N VAL A 186 -4.87 0.85 36.95
CA VAL A 186 -4.60 0.11 35.71
C VAL A 186 -3.24 -0.58 35.84
N LEU A 187 -3.15 -1.79 35.35
CA LEU A 187 -1.93 -2.52 35.11
C LEU A 187 -1.88 -2.84 33.62
N SER A 188 -0.76 -2.59 32.95
CA SER A 188 -0.66 -2.76 31.49
C SER A 188 0.56 -3.62 31.12
N PRO A 189 0.57 -4.92 31.44
CA PRO A 189 1.59 -5.82 30.94
C PRO A 189 1.47 -5.92 29.43
N MET A 190 2.61 -5.82 28.73
CA MET A 190 2.68 -5.93 27.28
C MET A 190 3.76 -6.91 26.85
N TYR A 191 3.52 -7.55 25.72
CA TYR A 191 4.45 -8.44 25.06
C TYR A 191 4.59 -8.08 23.59
N ASN A 192 5.81 -7.92 23.12
CA ASN A 192 6.12 -7.54 21.75
C ASN A 192 7.07 -8.55 21.12
N ILE A 193 6.74 -9.01 19.94
CA ILE A 193 7.63 -9.77 19.07
C ILE A 193 7.82 -8.96 17.79
N LEU A 194 9.07 -8.83 17.37
CA LEU A 194 9.44 -8.37 16.03
C LEU A 194 10.44 -9.37 15.47
N TYR A 195 10.07 -10.03 14.40
CA TYR A 195 10.92 -10.96 13.68
C TYR A 195 11.05 -10.49 12.24
N THR A 196 12.29 -10.26 11.79
CA THR A 196 12.59 -9.83 10.42
C THR A 196 13.63 -10.75 9.83
N THR A 197 13.39 -11.20 8.60
CA THR A 197 14.35 -11.95 7.76
C THR A 197 14.52 -11.23 6.45
N ASP A 198 15.68 -11.41 5.86
CA ASP A 198 16.04 -11.04 4.51
C ASP A 198 15.86 -12.25 3.59
#